data_0535e5bf06cdc271faed990cfa1666a8
#
_entry.id   0535e5bf06cdc271faed990cfa1666a8
#
_cell.length_a   1.000
_cell.length_b   1.000
_cell.length_c   1.000
_cell.angle_alpha   90.00
_cell.angle_beta   90.00
_cell.angle_gamma   90.00
#
_symmetry.space_group_name_H-M   'P 1'
#
loop_
_entity.id
_entity.type
_entity.pdbx_description
1 polymer ?
#
loop_
_entity_poly.entity_id
_entity_poly.type
_entity_poly.pdbx_seq_one_letter_code
_entity_poly.pdbx_strand_id
1 'polypeptide(L)'
;IHAGTRLYTGDEILYSEMNDSLSYGVVFENRLYIFDGKEALVYGEFDGNKQIKKLTDIAYVPKIIISRMPTGGGTVYEPVNLISRAWKESYLADGTSKKYQLTQKEIDSDEVLVRIMDSDGQWQSKKEGTHFTVDRTKGIVTFSTAPPVPTTAGMDNVEITVCKTREGYADK
;
A
#
# COMPACT_ATOMS: atom_id res chain seq x y z
N ILE A 1 15.15 3.80 -24.40
CA ILE A 1 16.41 4.58 -24.28
C ILE A 1 16.27 5.52 -23.10
N HIS A 2 17.26 5.52 -22.21
CA HIS A 2 17.37 6.53 -21.15
C HIS A 2 18.33 7.63 -21.62
N ALA A 3 17.88 8.89 -21.58
CA ALA A 3 18.67 10.07 -21.95
C ALA A 3 18.33 11.28 -21.05
N GLY A 4 19.31 11.73 -20.27
CA GLY A 4 19.12 12.75 -19.25
C GLY A 4 18.09 12.31 -18.21
N THR A 5 17.06 13.08 -17.98
CA THR A 5 15.99 12.75 -17.02
C THR A 5 14.81 12.02 -17.65
N ARG A 6 14.95 11.50 -18.88
CA ARG A 6 13.82 10.91 -19.62
C ARG A 6 14.10 9.50 -20.10
N LEU A 7 13.06 8.69 -20.06
CA LEU A 7 13.02 7.35 -20.65
C LEU A 7 12.12 7.37 -21.88
N TYR A 8 12.62 6.79 -22.98
CA TYR A 8 11.93 6.79 -24.29
C TYR A 8 11.66 5.37 -24.78
N THR A 9 10.57 5.23 -25.56
CA THR A 9 10.34 4.11 -26.49
C THR A 9 10.14 4.69 -27.88
N GLY A 10 11.09 4.43 -28.80
CA GLY A 10 11.14 5.19 -30.05
C GLY A 10 11.24 6.69 -29.77
N ASP A 11 10.30 7.46 -30.31
CA ASP A 11 10.22 8.91 -30.13
C ASP A 11 9.27 9.35 -28.99
N GLU A 12 8.61 8.40 -28.33
CA GLU A 12 7.67 8.65 -27.25
C GLU A 12 8.37 8.66 -25.87
N ILE A 13 8.02 9.66 -25.04
CA ILE A 13 8.50 9.74 -23.66
C ILE A 13 7.62 8.83 -22.78
N LEU A 14 8.24 7.79 -22.22
CA LEU A 14 7.58 6.89 -21.28
C LEU A 14 7.58 7.43 -19.84
N TYR A 15 8.66 8.14 -19.45
CA TYR A 15 8.85 8.66 -18.11
C TYR A 15 9.82 9.85 -18.12
N SER A 16 9.56 10.88 -17.32
CA SER A 16 10.29 12.16 -17.37
C SER A 16 11.01 12.56 -16.08
N GLU A 17 11.00 11.69 -15.06
CA GLU A 17 11.60 11.99 -13.77
C GLU A 17 12.76 11.04 -13.41
N MET A 18 13.46 10.53 -14.44
CA MET A 18 14.67 9.70 -14.26
C MET A 18 15.77 10.52 -13.57
N ASN A 19 16.61 9.82 -12.82
CA ASN A 19 17.87 10.37 -12.38
C ASN A 19 18.82 10.53 -13.57
N ASP A 20 19.44 11.69 -13.75
CA ASP A 20 20.41 11.96 -14.83
C ASP A 20 21.76 11.23 -14.53
N SER A 21 21.71 9.93 -14.57
CA SER A 21 22.84 9.03 -14.30
C SER A 21 22.71 7.74 -15.11
N LEU A 22 23.69 6.86 -14.97
CA LEU A 22 23.62 5.53 -15.59
C LEU A 22 22.47 4.71 -15.01
N SER A 23 21.62 4.16 -15.87
CA SER A 23 20.58 3.21 -15.48
C SER A 23 20.90 1.79 -15.93
N TYR A 24 20.38 0.83 -15.19
CA TYR A 24 20.48 -0.60 -15.49
C TYR A 24 19.09 -1.18 -15.72
N GLY A 25 18.99 -2.11 -16.68
CA GLY A 25 17.73 -2.79 -16.97
C GLY A 25 17.88 -4.31 -16.86
N VAL A 26 16.85 -4.96 -16.28
CA VAL A 26 16.75 -6.42 -16.18
C VAL A 26 15.37 -6.82 -16.68
N VAL A 27 15.30 -7.83 -17.54
CA VAL A 27 14.04 -8.43 -17.99
C VAL A 27 13.73 -9.63 -17.10
N PHE A 28 12.55 -9.60 -16.47
CA PHE A 28 12.05 -10.70 -15.65
C PHE A 28 10.54 -10.83 -15.85
N GLU A 29 10.02 -12.04 -16.02
CA GLU A 29 8.60 -12.33 -16.25
C GLU A 29 7.93 -11.42 -17.28
N ASN A 30 8.58 -11.26 -18.44
CA ASN A 30 8.12 -10.43 -19.56
C ASN A 30 7.94 -8.93 -19.24
N ARG A 31 8.61 -8.44 -18.20
CA ARG A 31 8.66 -7.03 -17.81
C ARG A 31 10.09 -6.56 -17.75
N LEU A 32 10.33 -5.30 -18.11
CA LEU A 32 11.63 -4.63 -17.99
C LEU A 32 11.66 -3.82 -16.70
N TYR A 33 12.54 -4.22 -15.80
CA TYR A 33 12.84 -3.50 -14.56
C TYR A 33 14.01 -2.56 -14.83
N ILE A 34 13.88 -1.29 -14.47
CA ILE A 34 14.85 -0.23 -14.75
C ILE A 34 15.21 0.44 -13.44
N PHE A 35 16.53 0.50 -13.16
CA PHE A 35 17.09 1.08 -11.95
C PHE A 35 18.00 2.24 -12.32
N ASP A 36 17.72 3.45 -11.86
CA ASP A 36 18.49 4.66 -12.17
C ASP A 36 19.29 5.19 -10.96
N GLY A 37 19.33 4.42 -9.87
CA GLY A 37 20.00 4.78 -8.62
C GLY A 37 19.17 5.65 -7.67
N LYS A 38 18.00 6.14 -8.14
CA LYS A 38 17.04 6.89 -7.33
C LYS A 38 15.70 6.17 -7.25
N GLU A 39 15.21 5.70 -8.37
CA GLU A 39 13.94 4.99 -8.47
C GLU A 39 14.10 3.63 -9.15
N ALA A 40 13.17 2.73 -8.90
CA ALA A 40 13.01 1.49 -9.61
C ALA A 40 11.69 1.54 -10.40
N LEU A 41 11.78 1.40 -11.73
CA LEU A 41 10.65 1.43 -12.62
C LEU A 41 10.41 0.05 -13.25
N VAL A 42 9.17 -0.22 -13.63
CA VAL A 42 8.79 -1.45 -14.32
C VAL A 42 8.00 -1.07 -15.57
N TYR A 43 8.52 -1.47 -16.72
CA TYR A 43 7.82 -1.34 -18.00
C TYR A 43 7.32 -2.72 -18.46
N GLY A 44 6.04 -2.81 -18.76
CA GLY A 44 5.41 -4.06 -19.19
C GLY A 44 3.92 -3.90 -19.39
N GLU A 45 3.25 -5.04 -19.55
CA GLU A 45 1.81 -5.08 -19.67
C GLU A 45 1.15 -5.06 -18.28
N PHE A 46 0.22 -4.11 -18.08
CA PHE A 46 -0.63 -3.98 -16.91
C PHE A 46 -2.05 -3.69 -17.40
N ASP A 47 -3.01 -4.47 -16.93
CA ASP A 47 -4.43 -4.32 -17.29
C ASP A 47 -4.66 -4.29 -18.82
N GLY A 48 -3.90 -5.14 -19.55
CA GLY A 48 -3.98 -5.25 -21.01
C GLY A 48 -3.30 -4.14 -21.82
N ASN A 49 -2.58 -3.22 -21.15
CA ASN A 49 -1.87 -2.12 -21.80
C ASN A 49 -0.40 -2.08 -21.38
N LYS A 50 0.48 -1.69 -22.32
CA LYS A 50 1.89 -1.44 -21.99
C LYS A 50 1.99 -0.11 -21.25
N GLN A 51 2.54 -0.17 -20.04
CA GLN A 51 2.69 0.98 -19.16
C GLN A 51 4.02 0.92 -18.42
N ILE A 52 4.46 2.07 -17.93
CA ILE A 52 5.53 2.19 -16.97
C ILE A 52 4.94 2.53 -15.60
N LYS A 53 5.39 1.85 -14.57
CA LYS A 53 4.98 2.08 -13.18
C LYS A 53 6.20 2.11 -12.28
N LYS A 54 6.13 2.80 -11.15
CA LYS A 54 7.15 2.65 -10.11
C LYS A 54 7.03 1.26 -9.48
N LEU A 55 8.16 0.64 -9.17
CA LEU A 55 8.17 -0.67 -8.51
C LEU A 55 7.43 -0.60 -7.16
N THR A 56 7.55 0.50 -6.44
CA THR A 56 6.86 0.75 -5.17
C THR A 56 5.34 0.72 -5.29
N ASP A 57 4.78 1.12 -6.44
CA ASP A 57 3.33 1.19 -6.65
C ASP A 57 2.73 -0.20 -6.95
N ILE A 58 3.53 -1.13 -7.45
CA ILE A 58 3.11 -2.49 -7.80
C ILE A 58 3.64 -3.55 -6.83
N ALA A 59 4.54 -3.17 -5.92
CA ALA A 59 5.10 -4.07 -4.94
C ALA A 59 4.02 -4.59 -3.99
N TYR A 60 4.15 -5.85 -3.59
CA TYR A 60 3.29 -6.42 -2.57
C TYR A 60 3.39 -5.65 -1.27
N VAL A 61 2.26 -5.22 -0.75
CA VAL A 61 2.17 -4.56 0.56
C VAL A 61 1.96 -5.63 1.64
N PRO A 62 2.97 -5.90 2.48
CA PRO A 62 2.86 -6.95 3.49
C PRO A 62 1.89 -6.57 4.61
N LYS A 63 1.29 -7.58 5.23
CA LYS A 63 0.62 -7.45 6.51
C LYS A 63 1.67 -7.41 7.60
N ILE A 64 1.80 -6.30 8.30
CA ILE A 64 2.75 -6.17 9.42
C ILE A 64 2.16 -6.62 10.74
N ILE A 65 0.84 -6.55 10.89
CA ILE A 65 0.10 -7.00 12.07
C ILE A 65 -1.15 -7.78 11.63
N ILE A 66 -1.42 -8.86 12.33
CA ILE A 66 -2.62 -9.70 12.18
C ILE A 66 -3.35 -9.83 13.51
N SER A 67 -4.63 -10.19 13.44
CA SER A 67 -5.50 -10.44 14.61
C SER A 67 -5.53 -9.28 15.61
N ARG A 68 -5.52 -8.05 15.07
CA ARG A 68 -5.55 -6.82 15.86
C ARG A 68 -6.99 -6.50 16.24
N MET A 69 -7.21 -6.18 17.51
CA MET A 69 -8.49 -5.64 17.96
C MET A 69 -8.60 -4.16 17.59
N PRO A 70 -9.81 -3.57 17.50
CA PRO A 70 -9.98 -2.13 17.19
C PRO A 70 -9.15 -1.21 18.11
N THR A 71 -9.00 -1.57 19.37
CA THR A 71 -8.25 -0.81 20.39
C THR A 71 -6.75 -1.07 20.40
N GLY A 72 -6.27 -2.05 19.63
CA GLY A 72 -4.84 -2.39 19.59
C GLY A 72 -4.56 -3.88 19.79
N GLY A 73 -3.34 -4.20 20.18
CA GLY A 73 -2.86 -5.59 20.29
C GLY A 73 -2.54 -6.20 18.92
N GLY A 74 -2.80 -7.48 18.75
CA GLY A 74 -2.47 -8.24 17.56
C GLY A 74 -1.08 -8.85 17.61
N THR A 75 -0.77 -9.67 16.61
CA THR A 75 0.53 -10.33 16.47
C THR A 75 1.32 -9.67 15.36
N VAL A 76 2.56 -9.27 15.64
CA VAL A 76 3.47 -8.75 14.63
C VAL A 76 3.85 -9.91 13.70
N TYR A 77 3.54 -9.76 12.43
CA TYR A 77 3.80 -10.72 11.38
C TYR A 77 5.05 -10.33 10.58
N GLU A 78 5.11 -9.06 10.16
CA GLU A 78 6.29 -8.45 9.55
C GLU A 78 6.62 -7.15 10.28
N PRO A 79 7.86 -6.92 10.74
CA PRO A 79 8.19 -5.73 11.52
C PRO A 79 8.18 -4.46 10.68
N VAL A 80 8.45 -4.56 9.38
CA VAL A 80 8.58 -3.43 8.46
C VAL A 80 8.46 -3.86 7.01
N ASN A 81 7.95 -2.98 6.15
CA ASN A 81 8.06 -3.13 4.70
C ASN A 81 9.34 -2.42 4.22
N LEU A 82 10.28 -3.18 3.64
CA LEU A 82 11.56 -2.66 3.15
C LEU A 82 11.50 -2.15 1.71
N ILE A 83 10.42 -2.45 0.97
CA ILE A 83 10.28 -2.12 -0.46
C ILE A 83 9.50 -0.81 -0.64
N SER A 84 8.52 -0.59 0.23
CA SER A 84 7.61 0.55 0.14
C SER A 84 7.33 1.11 1.53
N ARG A 85 6.96 2.38 1.60
CA ARG A 85 6.45 3.02 2.82
C ARG A 85 5.03 2.58 3.21
N ALA A 86 4.37 1.79 2.36
CA ALA A 86 3.05 1.25 2.60
C ALA A 86 3.10 -0.05 3.42
N TRP A 87 2.15 -0.23 4.33
CA TRP A 87 1.94 -1.50 5.02
C TRP A 87 0.45 -1.73 5.29
N LYS A 88 0.12 -2.97 5.60
CA LYS A 88 -1.23 -3.40 5.88
C LYS A 88 -1.35 -3.92 7.32
N GLU A 89 -2.42 -3.53 8.00
CA GLU A 89 -2.83 -4.04 9.29
C GLU A 89 -4.16 -4.77 9.13
N SER A 90 -4.26 -5.98 9.71
CA SER A 90 -5.48 -6.78 9.70
C SER A 90 -6.10 -6.83 11.09
N TYR A 91 -7.42 -6.70 11.14
CA TYR A 91 -8.18 -6.58 12.37
C TYR A 91 -9.32 -7.59 12.46
N LEU A 92 -9.58 -7.99 13.70
CA LEU A 92 -10.80 -8.68 14.14
C LEU A 92 -11.81 -7.62 14.57
N ALA A 93 -12.87 -7.41 13.81
CA ALA A 93 -13.93 -6.51 14.20
C ALA A 93 -14.80 -7.13 15.30
N ASP A 94 -15.22 -6.28 16.25
CA ASP A 94 -16.10 -6.67 17.37
C ASP A 94 -17.59 -6.39 17.13
N GLY A 95 -17.95 -5.87 15.94
CA GLY A 95 -19.29 -5.51 15.54
C GLY A 95 -19.84 -4.21 16.14
N THR A 96 -19.10 -3.58 17.05
CA THR A 96 -19.55 -2.39 17.81
C THR A 96 -18.60 -1.21 17.70
N SER A 97 -17.31 -1.46 17.68
CA SER A 97 -16.29 -0.42 17.62
C SER A 97 -16.24 0.24 16.24
N LYS A 98 -16.27 1.57 16.26
CA LYS A 98 -16.09 2.39 15.06
C LYS A 98 -14.66 2.92 14.91
N LYS A 99 -13.88 2.98 16.00
CA LYS A 99 -12.52 3.52 16.01
C LYS A 99 -11.50 2.39 16.02
N TYR A 100 -10.58 2.45 15.06
CA TYR A 100 -9.52 1.48 14.88
C TYR A 100 -8.17 2.18 15.03
N GLN A 101 -7.39 1.76 16.02
CA GLN A 101 -6.08 2.32 16.32
C GLN A 101 -5.01 1.64 15.47
N LEU A 102 -4.32 2.40 14.64
CA LEU A 102 -3.14 1.93 13.90
C LEU A 102 -1.93 1.76 14.82
N THR A 103 -0.95 0.97 14.38
CA THR A 103 0.34 0.82 15.08
C THR A 103 1.18 2.09 15.05
N GLN A 104 1.02 2.88 13.99
CA GLN A 104 1.79 4.10 13.77
C GLN A 104 0.89 5.33 13.88
N LYS A 105 1.50 6.41 14.33
CA LYS A 105 0.95 7.77 14.32
C LYS A 105 1.66 8.59 13.27
N GLU A 106 1.12 9.77 12.95
CA GLU A 106 1.72 10.69 11.98
C GLU A 106 1.94 10.00 10.63
N ILE A 107 0.89 9.33 10.14
CA ILE A 107 0.89 8.68 8.84
C ILE A 107 0.80 9.71 7.72
N ASP A 108 1.31 9.36 6.54
CA ASP A 108 1.37 10.23 5.38
C ASP A 108 -0.02 10.65 4.87
N SER A 109 -0.06 11.66 4.02
CA SER A 109 -1.29 12.17 3.39
C SER A 109 -1.84 11.28 2.28
N ASP A 110 -1.13 10.21 1.93
CA ASP A 110 -1.57 9.24 0.92
C ASP A 110 -2.95 8.66 1.22
N GLU A 111 -3.58 8.14 0.18
CA GLU A 111 -4.86 7.47 0.31
C GLU A 111 -4.77 6.27 1.26
N VAL A 112 -5.67 6.24 2.23
CA VAL A 112 -5.81 5.09 3.14
C VAL A 112 -6.78 4.09 2.50
N LEU A 113 -6.26 2.90 2.18
CA LEU A 113 -7.08 1.85 1.59
C LEU A 113 -7.68 0.97 2.69
N VAL A 114 -9.00 0.88 2.71
CA VAL A 114 -9.73 0.06 3.68
C VAL A 114 -10.56 -0.98 2.95
N ARG A 115 -10.47 -2.23 3.39
CA ARG A 115 -11.34 -3.30 2.96
C ARG A 115 -12.01 -3.96 4.15
N ILE A 116 -13.29 -4.29 4.00
CA ILE A 116 -14.06 -5.03 5.00
C ILE A 116 -14.62 -6.27 4.31
N MET A 117 -14.49 -7.43 4.94
CA MET A 117 -15.09 -8.67 4.46
C MET A 117 -16.59 -8.67 4.79
N ASP A 118 -17.41 -8.93 3.79
CA ASP A 118 -18.86 -9.07 3.95
C ASP A 118 -19.27 -10.46 4.45
N SER A 119 -20.59 -10.68 4.60
CA SER A 119 -21.15 -11.95 5.03
C SER A 119 -20.87 -13.12 4.08
N ASP A 120 -20.61 -12.83 2.82
CA ASP A 120 -20.35 -13.82 1.78
C ASP A 120 -18.84 -14.14 1.63
N GLY A 121 -18.01 -13.56 2.52
CA GLY A 121 -16.57 -13.73 2.53
C GLY A 121 -15.84 -12.92 1.46
N GLN A 122 -16.51 -11.93 0.85
CA GLN A 122 -15.92 -11.09 -0.18
C GLN A 122 -15.38 -9.78 0.40
N TRP A 123 -14.21 -9.37 -0.05
CA TRP A 123 -13.58 -8.12 0.37
C TRP A 123 -14.19 -6.93 -0.37
N GLN A 124 -14.79 -6.01 0.39
CA GLN A 124 -15.41 -4.79 -0.09
C GLN A 124 -14.54 -3.57 0.24
N SER A 125 -14.09 -2.85 -0.80
CA SER A 125 -13.35 -1.60 -0.61
C SER A 125 -14.26 -0.50 -0.05
N LYS A 126 -13.73 0.28 0.89
CA LYS A 126 -14.40 1.42 1.51
C LYS A 126 -13.67 2.71 1.14
N LYS A 127 -14.42 3.80 1.01
CA LYS A 127 -13.91 5.10 0.55
C LYS A 127 -13.81 6.07 1.72
N GLU A 128 -12.66 6.74 1.87
CA GLU A 128 -12.46 7.83 2.84
C GLU A 128 -13.44 8.99 2.56
N GLY A 129 -13.90 9.64 3.61
CA GLY A 129 -14.88 10.71 3.55
C GLY A 129 -16.35 10.24 3.43
N THR A 130 -16.59 9.01 2.97
CA THR A 130 -17.93 8.43 2.85
C THR A 130 -18.17 7.34 3.90
N HIS A 131 -17.29 6.38 3.97
CA HIS A 131 -17.44 5.20 4.84
C HIS A 131 -16.61 5.30 6.11
N PHE A 132 -15.52 6.07 6.08
CA PHE A 132 -14.62 6.30 7.21
C PHE A 132 -13.90 7.64 7.09
N THR A 133 -13.32 8.09 8.21
CA THR A 133 -12.42 9.23 8.30
C THR A 133 -11.13 8.81 8.97
N VAL A 134 -10.04 9.55 8.74
CA VAL A 134 -8.72 9.23 9.28
C VAL A 134 -8.16 10.41 10.06
N ASP A 135 -7.85 10.21 11.33
CA ASP A 135 -6.98 11.09 12.12
C ASP A 135 -5.54 10.63 11.92
N ARG A 136 -4.87 11.24 10.93
CA ARG A 136 -3.51 10.85 10.55
C ARG A 136 -2.49 11.11 11.65
N THR A 137 -2.68 12.17 12.40
CA THR A 137 -1.78 12.52 13.50
C THR A 137 -1.82 11.49 14.62
N LYS A 138 -3.02 11.02 14.98
CA LYS A 138 -3.19 10.00 16.03
C LYS A 138 -3.12 8.57 15.51
N GLY A 139 -3.16 8.36 14.19
CA GLY A 139 -3.23 7.04 13.58
C GLY A 139 -4.55 6.34 13.93
N ILE A 140 -5.69 7.02 13.76
CA ILE A 140 -7.00 6.46 14.06
C ILE A 140 -7.88 6.50 12.80
N VAL A 141 -8.43 5.34 12.44
CA VAL A 141 -9.47 5.22 11.41
C VAL A 141 -10.83 5.12 12.11
N THR A 142 -11.77 6.00 11.75
CA THR A 142 -13.12 6.03 12.34
C THR A 142 -14.15 5.71 11.27
N PHE A 143 -14.83 4.58 11.42
CA PHE A 143 -15.91 4.15 10.52
C PHE A 143 -17.22 4.87 10.80
N SER A 144 -17.98 5.20 9.76
CA SER A 144 -19.35 5.73 9.87
C SER A 144 -20.29 4.70 10.48
N THR A 145 -20.15 3.43 10.08
CA THR A 145 -20.87 2.26 10.63
C THR A 145 -19.84 1.25 11.11
N ALA A 146 -20.04 0.67 12.29
CA ALA A 146 -19.15 -0.34 12.83
C ALA A 146 -19.03 -1.53 11.85
N PRO A 147 -17.81 -1.99 11.52
CA PRO A 147 -17.63 -3.22 10.77
C PRO A 147 -18.26 -4.42 11.50
N PRO A 148 -18.89 -5.36 10.77
CA PRO A 148 -19.52 -6.52 11.37
C PRO A 148 -18.48 -7.44 12.02
N VAL A 149 -18.92 -8.30 12.93
CA VAL A 149 -18.07 -9.40 13.42
C VAL A 149 -17.71 -10.32 12.25
N PRO A 150 -16.53 -10.98 12.26
CA PRO A 150 -16.17 -11.91 11.22
C PRO A 150 -17.13 -13.12 11.21
N THR A 151 -17.46 -13.61 10.02
CA THR A 151 -18.29 -14.81 9.84
C THR A 151 -17.61 -16.07 10.35
N THR A 152 -16.29 -16.11 10.30
CA THR A 152 -15.46 -17.18 10.86
C THR A 152 -14.74 -16.65 12.08
N ALA A 153 -14.95 -17.29 13.23
CA ALA A 153 -14.31 -16.88 14.49
C ALA A 153 -12.78 -16.87 14.37
N GLY A 154 -12.16 -15.77 14.81
CA GLY A 154 -10.71 -15.58 14.76
C GLY A 154 -10.14 -15.19 13.39
N MET A 155 -10.98 -15.03 12.38
CA MET A 155 -10.54 -14.59 11.05
C MET A 155 -10.59 -13.07 10.94
N ASP A 156 -9.48 -12.46 10.56
CA ASP A 156 -9.43 -11.02 10.30
C ASP A 156 -10.39 -10.64 9.18
N ASN A 157 -11.22 -9.64 9.41
CA ASN A 157 -12.24 -9.20 8.46
C ASN A 157 -12.21 -7.70 8.15
N VAL A 158 -11.22 -6.98 8.66
CA VAL A 158 -10.93 -5.59 8.29
C VAL A 158 -9.45 -5.47 7.96
N GLU A 159 -9.14 -4.88 6.81
CA GLU A 159 -7.77 -4.57 6.41
C GLU A 159 -7.64 -3.06 6.18
N ILE A 160 -6.60 -2.47 6.75
CA ILE A 160 -6.27 -1.06 6.58
C ILE A 160 -4.84 -0.97 6.06
N THR A 161 -4.67 -0.37 4.88
CA THR A 161 -3.37 -0.09 4.28
C THR A 161 -3.09 1.39 4.38
N VAL A 162 -1.94 1.73 4.90
CA VAL A 162 -1.48 3.10 5.12
C VAL A 162 -0.03 3.27 4.69
N CYS A 163 0.40 4.51 4.51
CA CYS A 163 1.78 4.88 4.22
C CYS A 163 2.35 5.73 5.35
N LYS A 164 3.63 5.52 5.64
CA LYS A 164 4.42 6.42 6.48
C LYS A 164 5.86 6.47 5.99
N THR A 165 6.30 7.65 5.62
CA THR A 165 7.70 7.91 5.30
C THR A 165 8.54 7.76 6.56
N ARG A 166 9.61 7.01 6.47
CA ARG A 166 10.58 6.80 7.55
C ARG A 166 11.95 7.13 7.03
N GLU A 167 12.69 7.93 7.76
CA GLU A 167 14.06 8.25 7.42
C GLU A 167 14.88 6.97 7.23
N GLY A 168 15.55 6.85 6.10
CA GLY A 168 16.40 5.72 5.77
C GLY A 168 15.72 4.48 5.15
N TYR A 169 14.39 4.45 4.99
CA TYR A 169 13.68 3.27 4.46
C TYR A 169 12.98 3.48 3.11
N ALA A 170 12.46 4.67 2.84
CA ALA A 170 11.64 4.91 1.66
C ALA A 170 12.39 5.60 0.51
N ASP A 171 13.60 6.08 0.75
CA ASP A 171 14.35 6.90 -0.19
C ASP A 171 15.57 6.18 -0.80
N LYS A 172 15.57 4.82 -0.79
CA LYS A 172 16.70 4.02 -1.30
C LYS A 172 16.27 3.04 -2.36
#